data_36a33dccce4ee8cdc0724397d7707f6a
#
_entry.id   36a33dccce4ee8cdc0724397d7707f6a
#
_cell.length_a   1.000
_cell.length_b   1.000
_cell.length_c   1.000
_cell.angle_alpha   90.00
_cell.angle_beta   90.00
_cell.angle_gamma   90.00
#
_symmetry.space_group_name_H-M   'P 1'
#
loop_
_entity.id
_entity.type
_entity.pdbx_description
1 polymer ?
#
loop_
_entity_poly.entity_id
_entity_poly.type
_entity_poly.pdbx_seq_one_letter_code
_entity_poly.pdbx_strand_id
1 'polypeptide(L)'
;MVTIDKIFHASVVLKDIIRPTPLAKAYGIAPECSLYLKPENLQNTGSFKLRGSGYKIAMLSDEEKQRGVIACSAGNHAQGVALAASKCGISSLICLPDTAPISKVEATKRYGAQVCLVPGVYDDAYNKALELKEEKGLTFVHPFDDEYVIAGQGTIGLEIINEMHDVDAVLVPIGGGGLISGVACAIKSISPHVKVYGVQAAGAPSMFNAVNHGHMEALEKVSTIADGIAVKKPGEITYEMVKNYVDDIALVTEDEIAAAILALIEKQKMIAEGAGAVSVAAAMFHKFPLEGKKVVSLISGGNIDVTSLSRVIDRGLMKSGRTTNLLIELADKIGRASCRERV
;
A
#
# COMPACT_ATOMS: atom_id res chain seq x y z
N MET A 1 -14.75 -7.72 -16.14
CA MET A 1 -14.27 -8.65 -15.09
C MET A 1 -12.77 -8.86 -15.26
N VAL A 2 -12.01 -8.84 -14.17
CA VAL A 2 -10.56 -9.09 -14.19
C VAL A 2 -10.31 -10.58 -14.43
N THR A 3 -9.44 -10.89 -15.41
CA THR A 3 -9.05 -12.26 -15.78
C THR A 3 -7.54 -12.40 -15.81
N ILE A 4 -7.07 -13.64 -15.75
CA ILE A 4 -5.64 -13.93 -15.85
C ILE A 4 -5.04 -13.43 -17.19
N ASP A 5 -5.78 -13.52 -18.30
CA ASP A 5 -5.33 -13.02 -19.60
C ASP A 5 -5.09 -11.51 -19.58
N LYS A 6 -5.98 -10.74 -18.91
CA LYS A 6 -5.80 -9.30 -18.74
C LYS A 6 -4.55 -8.99 -17.90
N ILE A 7 -4.24 -9.83 -16.90
CA ILE A 7 -3.01 -9.68 -16.07
C ILE A 7 -1.75 -10.03 -16.88
N PHE A 8 -1.78 -11.08 -17.71
CA PHE A 8 -0.69 -11.38 -18.64
C PHE A 8 -0.46 -10.25 -19.63
N HIS A 9 -1.53 -9.72 -20.20
CA HIS A 9 -1.42 -8.57 -21.10
C HIS A 9 -0.79 -7.36 -20.37
N ALA A 10 -1.24 -7.09 -19.12
CA ALA A 10 -0.65 -6.03 -18.30
C ALA A 10 0.86 -6.24 -18.07
N SER A 11 1.32 -7.48 -17.86
CA SER A 11 2.74 -7.78 -17.64
C SER A 11 3.60 -7.46 -18.87
N VAL A 12 3.04 -7.57 -20.08
CA VAL A 12 3.74 -7.20 -21.31
C VAL A 12 3.79 -5.67 -21.48
N VAL A 13 2.63 -5.01 -21.29
CA VAL A 13 2.49 -3.55 -21.46
C VAL A 13 3.36 -2.78 -20.45
N LEU A 14 3.50 -3.30 -19.25
CA LEU A 14 4.19 -2.61 -18.16
C LEU A 14 5.73 -2.71 -18.21
N LYS A 15 6.32 -3.52 -19.10
CA LYS A 15 7.78 -3.77 -19.13
C LYS A 15 8.64 -2.51 -19.13
N ASP A 16 8.23 -1.47 -19.87
CA ASP A 16 8.97 -0.21 -19.99
C ASP A 16 8.52 0.85 -18.97
N ILE A 17 7.46 0.57 -18.20
CA ILE A 17 6.89 1.51 -17.23
C ILE A 17 7.42 1.22 -15.82
N ILE A 18 7.50 -0.04 -15.44
CA ILE A 18 7.93 -0.49 -14.12
C ILE A 18 9.36 -1.03 -14.15
N ARG A 19 9.92 -1.26 -12.96
CA ARG A 19 11.16 -2.01 -12.80
C ARG A 19 10.89 -3.34 -12.12
N PRO A 20 11.69 -4.40 -12.36
CA PRO A 20 11.62 -5.63 -11.59
C PRO A 20 11.89 -5.40 -10.10
N THR A 21 11.15 -6.10 -9.25
CA THR A 21 11.33 -6.09 -7.79
C THR A 21 11.52 -7.54 -7.33
N PRO A 22 12.72 -8.14 -7.50
CA PRO A 22 12.94 -9.55 -7.21
C PRO A 22 12.71 -9.89 -5.74
N LEU A 23 12.34 -11.13 -5.46
CA LEU A 23 12.16 -11.65 -4.11
C LEU A 23 13.44 -11.58 -3.31
N ALA A 24 13.37 -11.06 -2.09
CA ALA A 24 14.49 -11.01 -1.17
C ALA A 24 14.19 -11.89 0.05
N LYS A 25 15.09 -12.81 0.40
CA LYS A 25 14.93 -13.64 1.61
C LYS A 25 15.05 -12.75 2.86
N ALA A 26 14.08 -12.83 3.75
CA ALA A 26 14.11 -12.13 5.04
C ALA A 26 14.86 -12.96 6.10
N TYR A 27 15.85 -12.36 6.74
CA TYR A 27 16.60 -13.01 7.81
C TYR A 27 16.18 -12.43 9.16
N GLY A 28 15.96 -13.31 10.16
CA GLY A 28 15.66 -12.93 11.53
C GLY A 28 14.26 -12.27 11.73
N ILE A 29 13.39 -12.40 10.73
CA ILE A 29 11.96 -12.02 10.81
C ILE A 29 11.16 -13.30 10.63
N ALA A 30 10.17 -13.57 11.52
CA ALA A 30 9.31 -14.74 11.50
C ALA A 30 10.10 -16.07 11.29
N PRO A 31 10.97 -16.47 12.26
CA PRO A 31 11.91 -17.60 12.09
C PRO A 31 11.22 -18.96 11.96
N GLU A 32 9.94 -19.05 12.28
CA GLU A 32 9.11 -20.25 12.15
C GLU A 32 8.77 -20.62 10.69
N CYS A 33 8.96 -19.68 9.76
CA CYS A 33 8.74 -19.91 8.33
C CYS A 33 9.94 -19.44 7.49
N SER A 34 10.00 -19.88 6.23
CA SER A 34 10.92 -19.32 5.24
C SER A 34 10.30 -18.08 4.62
N LEU A 35 10.54 -16.90 5.22
CA LEU A 35 9.96 -15.64 4.77
C LEU A 35 10.78 -15.01 3.64
N TYR A 36 10.08 -14.57 2.60
CA TYR A 36 10.60 -13.77 1.50
C TYR A 36 9.80 -12.47 1.37
N LEU A 37 10.44 -11.42 0.90
CA LEU A 37 9.85 -10.10 0.72
C LEU A 37 9.70 -9.80 -0.76
N LYS A 38 8.52 -9.35 -1.19
CA LYS A 38 8.28 -8.74 -2.51
C LYS A 38 8.35 -7.22 -2.35
N PRO A 39 9.50 -6.58 -2.67
CA PRO A 39 9.79 -5.21 -2.24
C PRO A 39 9.26 -4.15 -3.22
N GLU A 40 7.96 -3.94 -3.29
CA GLU A 40 7.34 -2.88 -4.09
C GLU A 40 7.64 -1.45 -3.56
N ASN A 41 8.15 -1.33 -2.35
CA ASN A 41 8.75 -0.08 -1.84
C ASN A 41 9.99 0.35 -2.66
N LEU A 42 10.59 -0.55 -3.42
CA LEU A 42 11.70 -0.26 -4.31
C LEU A 42 11.26 0.00 -5.75
N GLN A 43 9.99 0.03 -6.08
CA GLN A 43 9.47 0.39 -7.41
C GLN A 43 9.79 1.86 -7.75
N ASN A 44 9.75 2.24 -9.02
CA ASN A 44 10.13 3.59 -9.52
C ASN A 44 9.52 4.76 -8.74
N THR A 45 8.27 4.63 -8.23
CA THR A 45 7.62 5.65 -7.40
C THR A 45 7.64 5.31 -5.91
N GLY A 46 8.44 4.33 -5.49
CA GLY A 46 8.47 3.88 -4.10
C GLY A 46 7.23 3.10 -3.67
N SER A 47 6.39 2.64 -4.59
CA SER A 47 5.22 1.80 -4.29
C SER A 47 4.67 1.07 -5.52
N PHE A 48 3.88 0.02 -5.28
CA PHE A 48 3.21 -0.78 -6.30
C PHE A 48 2.23 -0.01 -7.19
N LYS A 49 1.77 1.16 -6.77
CA LYS A 49 0.70 1.93 -7.43
C LYS A 49 0.98 2.23 -8.91
N LEU A 50 2.23 2.34 -9.27
CA LEU A 50 2.65 2.56 -10.66
C LEU A 50 2.17 1.44 -11.61
N ARG A 51 2.07 0.20 -11.15
CA ARG A 51 1.64 -0.94 -11.97
C ARG A 51 0.20 -0.77 -12.45
N GLY A 52 -0.72 -0.54 -11.51
CA GLY A 52 -2.14 -0.34 -11.86
C GLY A 52 -2.41 0.94 -12.62
N SER A 53 -1.85 2.08 -12.18
CA SER A 53 -2.00 3.34 -12.91
C SER A 53 -1.36 3.28 -14.30
N GLY A 54 -0.20 2.63 -14.42
CA GLY A 54 0.51 2.44 -15.68
C GLY A 54 -0.32 1.64 -16.68
N TYR A 55 -0.87 0.51 -16.26
CA TYR A 55 -1.70 -0.31 -17.16
C TYR A 55 -3.00 0.40 -17.55
N LYS A 56 -3.70 1.04 -16.59
CA LYS A 56 -4.90 1.85 -16.89
C LYS A 56 -4.62 2.93 -17.92
N ILE A 57 -3.56 3.69 -17.75
CA ILE A 57 -3.21 4.81 -18.64
C ILE A 57 -2.77 4.31 -20.02
N ALA A 58 -2.02 3.22 -20.09
CA ALA A 58 -1.62 2.62 -21.36
C ALA A 58 -2.82 2.14 -22.20
N MET A 59 -3.91 1.71 -21.54
CA MET A 59 -5.12 1.18 -22.16
C MET A 59 -6.17 2.23 -22.54
N LEU A 60 -5.88 3.52 -22.34
CA LEU A 60 -6.77 4.61 -22.77
C LEU A 60 -6.87 4.67 -24.30
N SER A 61 -8.04 5.06 -24.82
CA SER A 61 -8.20 5.39 -26.23
C SER A 61 -7.39 6.63 -26.62
N ASP A 62 -7.20 6.84 -27.90
CA ASP A 62 -6.43 8.01 -28.36
C ASP A 62 -7.13 9.33 -28.00
N GLU A 63 -8.47 9.36 -27.99
CA GLU A 63 -9.26 10.51 -27.54
C GLU A 63 -9.11 10.75 -26.04
N GLU A 64 -9.09 9.71 -25.23
CA GLU A 64 -8.87 9.81 -23.79
C GLU A 64 -7.44 10.30 -23.49
N LYS A 65 -6.44 9.79 -24.21
CA LYS A 65 -5.04 10.24 -24.08
C LYS A 65 -4.87 11.73 -24.42
N GLN A 66 -5.57 12.21 -25.47
CA GLN A 66 -5.52 13.62 -25.85
C GLN A 66 -6.13 14.54 -24.80
N ARG A 67 -7.23 14.11 -24.14
CA ARG A 67 -7.86 14.89 -23.06
C ARG A 67 -7.04 14.87 -21.79
N GLY A 68 -6.38 13.75 -21.49
CA GLY A 68 -5.58 13.56 -20.28
C GLY A 68 -6.32 12.85 -19.16
N VAL A 69 -5.64 12.70 -18.03
CA VAL A 69 -6.14 11.96 -16.87
C VAL A 69 -6.24 12.83 -15.62
N ILE A 70 -7.13 12.43 -14.71
CA ILE A 70 -7.29 13.05 -13.40
C ILE A 70 -7.34 11.98 -12.30
N ALA A 71 -6.77 12.28 -11.14
CA ALA A 71 -6.89 11.44 -9.95
C ALA A 71 -7.02 12.30 -8.69
N CYS A 72 -7.54 11.70 -7.62
CA CYS A 72 -7.54 12.28 -6.27
C CYS A 72 -6.66 11.43 -5.36
N SER A 73 -5.55 11.96 -4.89
CA SER A 73 -4.67 11.30 -3.92
C SER A 73 -3.57 12.24 -3.46
N ALA A 74 -3.25 12.24 -2.17
CA ALA A 74 -2.08 12.90 -1.62
C ALA A 74 -0.88 11.94 -1.38
N GLY A 75 -0.93 10.70 -1.91
CA GLY A 75 0.07 9.66 -1.62
C GLY A 75 0.57 8.92 -2.85
N ASN A 76 0.77 7.61 -2.68
CA ASN A 76 1.36 6.72 -3.68
C ASN A 76 0.62 6.70 -5.02
N HIS A 77 -0.72 6.80 -5.00
CA HIS A 77 -1.51 6.78 -6.23
C HIS A 77 -1.26 8.03 -7.08
N ALA A 78 -1.16 9.21 -6.46
CA ALA A 78 -0.81 10.45 -7.15
C ALA A 78 0.49 10.33 -7.94
N GLN A 79 1.54 9.84 -7.29
CA GLN A 79 2.86 9.65 -7.90
C GLN A 79 2.83 8.59 -8.99
N GLY A 80 2.08 7.49 -8.78
CA GLY A 80 1.90 6.43 -9.76
C GLY A 80 1.23 6.94 -11.05
N VAL A 81 0.14 7.71 -10.91
CA VAL A 81 -0.57 8.32 -12.04
C VAL A 81 0.32 9.35 -12.76
N ALA A 82 0.99 10.23 -11.99
CA ALA A 82 1.86 11.26 -12.54
C ALA A 82 2.99 10.68 -13.40
N LEU A 83 3.73 9.69 -12.87
CA LEU A 83 4.81 9.06 -13.62
C LEU A 83 4.31 8.27 -14.82
N ALA A 84 3.21 7.50 -14.65
CA ALA A 84 2.64 6.73 -15.76
C ALA A 84 2.17 7.63 -16.92
N ALA A 85 1.45 8.70 -16.60
CA ALA A 85 1.01 9.68 -17.59
C ALA A 85 2.20 10.34 -18.29
N SER A 86 3.21 10.79 -17.54
CA SER A 86 4.42 11.37 -18.10
C SER A 86 5.15 10.42 -19.05
N LYS A 87 5.32 9.14 -18.68
CA LYS A 87 5.93 8.12 -19.56
C LYS A 87 5.13 7.86 -20.85
N CYS A 88 3.82 8.05 -20.81
CA CYS A 88 2.95 7.91 -21.98
C CYS A 88 2.75 9.23 -22.76
N GLY A 89 3.38 10.33 -22.35
CA GLY A 89 3.21 11.66 -22.98
C GLY A 89 1.82 12.27 -22.77
N ILE A 90 1.11 11.89 -21.69
CA ILE A 90 -0.28 12.28 -21.39
C ILE A 90 -0.27 13.29 -20.25
N SER A 91 -1.11 14.34 -20.35
CA SER A 91 -1.28 15.29 -19.26
C SER A 91 -2.00 14.65 -18.06
N SER A 92 -1.56 14.97 -16.85
CA SER A 92 -2.22 14.52 -15.64
C SER A 92 -2.50 15.65 -14.67
N LEU A 93 -3.68 15.63 -14.06
CA LEU A 93 -4.12 16.57 -13.04
C LEU A 93 -4.40 15.79 -11.75
N ILE A 94 -3.78 16.19 -10.65
CA ILE A 94 -3.95 15.52 -9.36
C ILE A 94 -4.60 16.49 -8.38
N CYS A 95 -5.80 16.15 -7.91
CA CYS A 95 -6.49 16.86 -6.84
C CYS A 95 -6.08 16.29 -5.48
N LEU A 96 -5.75 17.16 -4.54
CA LEU A 96 -5.41 16.78 -3.18
C LEU A 96 -5.78 17.90 -2.20
N PRO A 97 -6.02 17.60 -0.92
CA PRO A 97 -6.29 18.61 0.09
C PRO A 97 -5.12 19.62 0.19
N ASP A 98 -5.42 20.88 0.47
CA ASP A 98 -4.40 21.91 0.69
C ASP A 98 -3.56 21.67 1.95
N THR A 99 -4.06 20.84 2.86
CA THR A 99 -3.35 20.37 4.05
C THR A 99 -2.33 19.24 3.77
N ALA A 100 -2.23 18.77 2.52
CA ALA A 100 -1.30 17.70 2.15
C ALA A 100 0.17 18.13 2.39
N PRO A 101 1.04 17.22 2.89
CA PRO A 101 2.45 17.53 3.11
C PRO A 101 3.14 18.05 1.85
N ILE A 102 3.89 19.14 1.97
CA ILE A 102 4.59 19.79 0.86
C ILE A 102 5.48 18.78 0.10
N SER A 103 6.14 17.88 0.82
CA SER A 103 6.98 16.82 0.23
C SER A 103 6.20 15.92 -0.74
N LYS A 104 4.95 15.57 -0.43
CA LYS A 104 4.08 14.75 -1.29
C LYS A 104 3.59 15.52 -2.52
N VAL A 105 3.28 16.82 -2.35
CA VAL A 105 2.92 17.73 -3.46
C VAL A 105 4.07 17.86 -4.44
N GLU A 106 5.27 18.17 -3.94
CA GLU A 106 6.47 18.34 -4.77
C GLU A 106 6.91 17.03 -5.44
N ALA A 107 6.78 15.88 -4.77
CA ALA A 107 7.03 14.58 -5.38
C ALA A 107 6.09 14.33 -6.57
N THR A 108 4.80 14.68 -6.46
CA THR A 108 3.82 14.55 -7.53
C THR A 108 4.14 15.46 -8.71
N LYS A 109 4.48 16.73 -8.47
CA LYS A 109 4.90 17.68 -9.51
C LYS A 109 6.19 17.24 -10.21
N ARG A 110 7.15 16.67 -9.48
CA ARG A 110 8.42 16.16 -10.04
C ARG A 110 8.20 15.07 -11.09
N TYR A 111 7.14 14.31 -10.99
CA TYR A 111 6.73 13.34 -12.01
C TYR A 111 5.93 13.94 -13.18
N GLY A 112 5.80 15.27 -13.25
CA GLY A 112 5.21 15.97 -14.39
C GLY A 112 3.72 16.25 -14.29
N ALA A 113 3.06 15.95 -13.16
CA ALA A 113 1.63 16.23 -12.99
C ALA A 113 1.37 17.71 -12.63
N GLN A 114 0.25 18.23 -13.13
CA GLN A 114 -0.37 19.42 -12.58
C GLN A 114 -1.06 19.10 -11.26
N VAL A 115 -1.01 20.00 -10.31
CA VAL A 115 -1.57 19.82 -8.97
C VAL A 115 -2.66 20.86 -8.73
N CYS A 116 -3.85 20.38 -8.31
CA CYS A 116 -4.97 21.18 -7.84
C CYS A 116 -5.09 21.00 -6.32
N LEU A 117 -4.70 22.02 -5.55
CA LEU A 117 -4.91 22.06 -4.10
C LEU A 117 -6.34 22.49 -3.80
N VAL A 118 -7.06 21.69 -3.02
CA VAL A 118 -8.47 21.91 -2.68
C VAL A 118 -8.58 22.16 -1.18
N PRO A 119 -9.18 23.29 -0.74
CA PRO A 119 -9.44 23.53 0.67
C PRO A 119 -10.33 22.44 1.27
N GLY A 120 -9.92 21.91 2.45
CA GLY A 120 -10.72 20.92 3.17
C GLY A 120 -10.04 19.55 3.30
N VAL A 121 -10.83 18.47 3.27
CA VAL A 121 -10.40 17.09 3.48
C VAL A 121 -10.35 16.29 2.16
N TYR A 122 -10.02 15.00 2.26
CA TYR A 122 -9.94 14.12 1.08
C TYR A 122 -11.24 14.10 0.26
N ASP A 123 -12.40 14.07 0.93
CA ASP A 123 -13.69 14.00 0.25
C ASP A 123 -13.97 15.26 -0.58
N ASP A 124 -13.52 16.44 -0.14
CA ASP A 124 -13.62 17.70 -0.88
C ASP A 124 -12.75 17.65 -2.15
N ALA A 125 -11.52 17.18 -2.01
CA ALA A 125 -10.60 17.00 -3.14
C ALA A 125 -11.12 15.95 -4.14
N TYR A 126 -11.77 14.90 -3.67
CA TYR A 126 -12.37 13.87 -4.50
C TYR A 126 -13.55 14.43 -5.30
N ASN A 127 -14.45 15.16 -4.65
CA ASN A 127 -15.59 15.81 -5.33
C ASN A 127 -15.10 16.82 -6.38
N LYS A 128 -14.09 17.62 -6.07
CA LYS A 128 -13.47 18.53 -7.03
C LYS A 128 -12.84 17.80 -8.22
N ALA A 129 -12.23 16.66 -7.99
CA ALA A 129 -11.69 15.84 -9.07
C ALA A 129 -12.80 15.32 -10.00
N LEU A 130 -13.96 14.92 -9.45
CA LEU A 130 -15.11 14.50 -10.26
C LEU A 130 -15.71 15.68 -11.05
N GLU A 131 -15.83 16.86 -10.45
CA GLU A 131 -16.27 18.09 -11.14
C GLU A 131 -15.35 18.40 -12.34
N LEU A 132 -14.03 18.46 -12.11
CA LEU A 132 -13.06 18.75 -13.17
C LEU A 132 -12.98 17.63 -14.23
N LYS A 133 -13.25 16.39 -13.86
CA LYS A 133 -13.39 15.27 -14.82
C LYS A 133 -14.49 15.57 -15.83
N GLU A 134 -15.68 15.99 -15.38
CA GLU A 134 -16.81 16.29 -16.25
C GLU A 134 -16.57 17.58 -17.06
N GLU A 135 -16.09 18.65 -16.41
CA GLU A 135 -15.84 19.94 -17.04
C GLU A 135 -14.81 19.85 -18.18
N LYS A 136 -13.73 19.10 -17.97
CA LYS A 136 -12.59 18.99 -18.91
C LYS A 136 -12.59 17.71 -19.74
N GLY A 137 -13.54 16.81 -19.52
CA GLY A 137 -13.60 15.51 -20.19
C GLY A 137 -12.43 14.59 -19.87
N LEU A 138 -11.79 14.73 -18.70
CA LEU A 138 -10.63 13.95 -18.29
C LEU A 138 -11.03 12.53 -17.89
N THR A 139 -10.13 11.55 -18.10
CA THR A 139 -10.36 10.19 -17.61
C THR A 139 -9.91 10.07 -16.15
N PHE A 140 -10.84 9.67 -15.27
CA PHE A 140 -10.54 9.45 -13.85
C PHE A 140 -9.81 8.11 -13.66
N VAL A 141 -8.64 8.15 -13.02
CA VAL A 141 -7.87 6.96 -12.66
C VAL A 141 -8.15 6.60 -11.22
N HIS A 142 -9.02 5.59 -11.03
CA HIS A 142 -9.43 5.15 -9.68
C HIS A 142 -8.27 4.47 -8.93
N PRO A 143 -8.09 4.71 -7.62
CA PRO A 143 -6.93 4.21 -6.86
C PRO A 143 -6.92 2.68 -6.63
N PHE A 144 -8.05 1.96 -6.81
CA PHE A 144 -8.17 0.52 -6.57
C PHE A 144 -9.35 -0.19 -7.26
N ASP A 145 -10.51 0.46 -7.43
CA ASP A 145 -11.74 -0.19 -7.93
C ASP A 145 -11.93 0.05 -9.45
N ASP A 146 -10.99 -0.45 -10.23
CA ASP A 146 -10.98 -0.39 -11.70
C ASP A 146 -10.31 -1.67 -12.24
N GLU A 147 -10.92 -2.31 -13.22
CA GLU A 147 -10.44 -3.58 -13.77
C GLU A 147 -9.02 -3.53 -14.35
N TYR A 148 -8.63 -2.41 -14.96
CA TYR A 148 -7.28 -2.25 -15.49
C TYR A 148 -6.28 -1.98 -14.34
N VAL A 149 -6.67 -1.19 -13.36
CA VAL A 149 -5.84 -0.95 -12.17
C VAL A 149 -5.60 -2.27 -11.43
N ILE A 150 -6.63 -3.05 -11.18
CA ILE A 150 -6.54 -4.36 -10.52
C ILE A 150 -5.64 -5.32 -11.34
N ALA A 151 -5.83 -5.38 -12.66
CA ALA A 151 -5.02 -6.25 -13.51
C ALA A 151 -3.54 -5.86 -13.52
N GLY A 152 -3.23 -4.55 -13.54
CA GLY A 152 -1.86 -4.05 -13.39
C GLY A 152 -1.21 -4.48 -12.08
N GLN A 153 -1.95 -4.42 -10.96
CA GLN A 153 -1.47 -4.92 -9.65
C GLN A 153 -1.25 -6.43 -9.65
N GLY A 154 -2.07 -7.17 -10.39
CA GLY A 154 -1.97 -8.63 -10.52
C GLY A 154 -0.64 -9.11 -11.09
N THR A 155 0.09 -8.27 -11.82
CA THR A 155 1.44 -8.61 -12.33
C THR A 155 2.43 -8.96 -11.23
N ILE A 156 2.22 -8.47 -10.01
CA ILE A 156 3.01 -8.86 -8.84
C ILE A 156 2.81 -10.35 -8.53
N GLY A 157 1.59 -10.85 -8.60
CA GLY A 157 1.30 -12.28 -8.40
C GLY A 157 1.97 -13.16 -9.45
N LEU A 158 2.01 -12.73 -10.72
CA LEU A 158 2.76 -13.42 -11.77
C LEU A 158 4.27 -13.47 -11.45
N GLU A 159 4.85 -12.34 -11.06
CA GLU A 159 6.27 -12.28 -10.69
C GLU A 159 6.58 -13.22 -9.53
N ILE A 160 5.74 -13.26 -8.49
CA ILE A 160 5.93 -14.14 -7.33
C ILE A 160 5.94 -15.60 -7.75
N ILE A 161 4.94 -16.06 -8.52
CA ILE A 161 4.86 -17.47 -8.95
C ILE A 161 6.01 -17.83 -9.90
N ASN A 162 6.42 -16.90 -10.77
CA ASN A 162 7.55 -17.14 -11.69
C ASN A 162 8.88 -17.24 -10.97
N GLU A 163 9.09 -16.47 -9.89
CA GLU A 163 10.32 -16.51 -9.11
C GLU A 163 10.36 -17.65 -8.07
N MET A 164 9.18 -18.08 -7.57
CA MET A 164 9.06 -19.10 -6.53
C MET A 164 7.85 -20.02 -6.82
N HIS A 165 8.12 -21.10 -7.56
CA HIS A 165 7.07 -22.07 -7.94
C HIS A 165 6.51 -22.88 -6.76
N ASP A 166 7.27 -22.98 -5.66
CA ASP A 166 6.96 -23.78 -4.48
C ASP A 166 6.58 -22.89 -3.26
N VAL A 167 6.03 -21.70 -3.52
CA VAL A 167 5.48 -20.83 -2.47
C VAL A 167 4.20 -21.46 -1.88
N ASP A 168 4.09 -21.45 -0.55
CA ASP A 168 2.92 -21.99 0.16
C ASP A 168 1.88 -20.89 0.45
N ALA A 169 2.34 -19.67 0.76
CA ALA A 169 1.44 -18.57 1.13
C ALA A 169 2.00 -17.20 0.72
N VAL A 170 1.08 -16.28 0.40
CA VAL A 170 1.40 -14.88 0.10
C VAL A 170 0.58 -13.95 0.99
N LEU A 171 1.24 -13.04 1.71
CA LEU A 171 0.62 -12.04 2.58
C LEU A 171 0.55 -10.70 1.86
N VAL A 172 -0.64 -10.13 1.74
CA VAL A 172 -0.89 -8.94 0.93
C VAL A 172 -1.63 -7.86 1.73
N PRO A 173 -1.13 -6.61 1.76
CA PRO A 173 -1.84 -5.49 2.39
C PRO A 173 -3.19 -5.21 1.72
N ILE A 174 -4.21 -4.90 2.51
CA ILE A 174 -5.53 -4.50 2.04
C ILE A 174 -5.88 -3.07 2.50
N GLY A 175 -6.07 -2.16 1.54
CA GLY A 175 -6.86 -0.95 1.73
C GLY A 175 -8.22 -1.11 1.06
N GLY A 176 -8.43 -0.46 -0.08
CA GLY A 176 -9.64 -0.64 -0.90
C GLY A 176 -9.74 -1.96 -1.67
N GLY A 177 -8.75 -2.83 -1.60
CA GLY A 177 -8.78 -4.20 -2.15
C GLY A 177 -8.09 -4.39 -3.50
N GLY A 178 -7.74 -3.34 -4.25
CA GLY A 178 -7.23 -3.47 -5.63
C GLY A 178 -5.94 -4.29 -5.76
N LEU A 179 -5.01 -4.17 -4.81
CA LEU A 179 -3.75 -4.91 -4.81
C LEU A 179 -4.01 -6.41 -4.63
N ILE A 180 -4.67 -6.78 -3.54
CA ILE A 180 -4.91 -8.18 -3.21
C ILE A 180 -5.80 -8.87 -4.25
N SER A 181 -6.79 -8.16 -4.80
CA SER A 181 -7.67 -8.68 -5.85
C SER A 181 -6.87 -9.12 -7.08
N GLY A 182 -5.96 -8.26 -7.56
CA GLY A 182 -5.10 -8.59 -8.69
C GLY A 182 -4.13 -9.72 -8.38
N VAL A 183 -3.42 -9.64 -7.25
CA VAL A 183 -2.43 -10.65 -6.82
C VAL A 183 -3.11 -12.00 -6.61
N ALA A 184 -4.25 -12.05 -5.90
CA ALA A 184 -4.98 -13.29 -5.64
C ALA A 184 -5.55 -13.90 -6.93
N CYS A 185 -6.10 -13.10 -7.84
CA CYS A 185 -6.57 -13.57 -9.13
C CYS A 185 -5.43 -14.24 -9.92
N ALA A 186 -4.26 -13.62 -10.01
CA ALA A 186 -3.10 -14.20 -10.69
C ALA A 186 -2.66 -15.52 -10.05
N ILE A 187 -2.47 -15.53 -8.73
CA ILE A 187 -1.98 -16.71 -8.00
C ILE A 187 -3.01 -17.86 -8.09
N LYS A 188 -4.27 -17.62 -7.79
CA LYS A 188 -5.30 -18.66 -7.78
C LYS A 188 -5.59 -19.24 -9.18
N SER A 189 -5.39 -18.44 -10.22
CA SER A 189 -5.54 -18.93 -11.61
C SER A 189 -4.42 -19.87 -12.04
N ILE A 190 -3.19 -19.70 -11.50
CA ILE A 190 -2.02 -20.50 -11.90
C ILE A 190 -1.73 -21.61 -10.89
N SER A 191 -1.79 -21.28 -9.61
CA SER A 191 -1.45 -22.15 -8.49
C SER A 191 -2.53 -22.09 -7.41
N PRO A 192 -3.69 -22.71 -7.61
CA PRO A 192 -4.86 -22.57 -6.73
C PRO A 192 -4.64 -23.10 -5.30
N HIS A 193 -3.63 -23.93 -5.09
CA HIS A 193 -3.25 -24.46 -3.78
C HIS A 193 -2.54 -23.41 -2.89
N VAL A 194 -1.90 -22.41 -3.50
CA VAL A 194 -1.19 -21.35 -2.77
C VAL A 194 -2.19 -20.51 -1.98
N LYS A 195 -1.92 -20.31 -0.70
CA LYS A 195 -2.77 -19.49 0.15
C LYS A 195 -2.49 -18.00 -0.06
N VAL A 196 -3.55 -17.21 -0.21
CA VAL A 196 -3.45 -15.75 -0.29
C VAL A 196 -4.17 -15.15 0.92
N TYR A 197 -3.40 -14.54 1.79
CA TYR A 197 -3.88 -13.93 3.03
C TYR A 197 -3.85 -12.41 2.94
N GLY A 198 -4.97 -11.80 3.31
CA GLY A 198 -5.10 -10.35 3.40
C GLY A 198 -4.72 -9.80 4.77
N VAL A 199 -4.10 -8.63 4.82
CA VAL A 199 -3.77 -7.98 6.08
C VAL A 199 -4.26 -6.53 6.07
N GLN A 200 -5.06 -6.16 7.07
CA GLN A 200 -5.50 -4.78 7.31
C GLN A 200 -4.99 -4.24 8.64
N ALA A 201 -4.89 -2.92 8.73
CA ALA A 201 -4.70 -2.25 10.01
C ALA A 201 -5.99 -2.33 10.84
N ALA A 202 -5.87 -2.65 12.13
CA ALA A 202 -7.02 -2.71 13.05
C ALA A 202 -7.78 -1.38 13.16
N GLY A 203 -7.09 -0.25 12.89
CA GLY A 203 -7.71 1.08 12.85
C GLY A 203 -8.45 1.43 11.53
N ALA A 204 -8.46 0.50 10.53
CA ALA A 204 -9.15 0.68 9.26
C ALA A 204 -9.64 -0.67 8.67
N PRO A 205 -10.47 -1.45 9.37
CA PRO A 205 -10.82 -2.83 9.04
C PRO A 205 -11.98 -2.95 8.02
N SER A 206 -12.06 -2.07 7.02
CA SER A 206 -13.23 -1.96 6.15
C SER A 206 -13.52 -3.22 5.34
N MET A 207 -12.50 -3.86 4.74
CA MET A 207 -12.67 -5.09 3.97
C MET A 207 -12.89 -6.31 4.89
N PHE A 208 -12.19 -6.37 6.02
CA PHE A 208 -12.37 -7.41 7.04
C PHE A 208 -13.83 -7.44 7.54
N ASN A 209 -14.36 -6.27 7.89
CA ASN A 209 -15.76 -6.16 8.33
C ASN A 209 -16.72 -6.55 7.19
N ALA A 210 -16.48 -6.05 5.97
CA ALA A 210 -17.34 -6.35 4.84
C ALA A 210 -17.44 -7.86 4.53
N VAL A 211 -16.32 -8.57 4.56
CA VAL A 211 -16.28 -10.03 4.34
C VAL A 211 -16.99 -10.78 5.46
N ASN A 212 -16.73 -10.42 6.73
CA ASN A 212 -17.32 -11.08 7.88
C ASN A 212 -18.83 -10.80 8.03
N HIS A 213 -19.28 -9.59 7.71
CA HIS A 213 -20.70 -9.22 7.79
C HIS A 213 -21.49 -9.64 6.54
N GLY A 214 -20.80 -9.98 5.45
CA GLY A 214 -21.43 -10.34 4.16
C GLY A 214 -21.93 -9.14 3.33
N HIS A 215 -21.66 -7.91 3.76
CA HIS A 215 -22.05 -6.68 3.06
C HIS A 215 -21.07 -5.55 3.37
N MET A 216 -20.99 -4.58 2.46
CA MET A 216 -20.09 -3.43 2.59
C MET A 216 -20.75 -2.27 3.34
N GLU A 217 -20.11 -1.83 4.40
CA GLU A 217 -20.46 -0.59 5.11
C GLU A 217 -19.25 0.34 5.17
N ALA A 218 -19.51 1.64 5.11
CA ALA A 218 -18.46 2.63 5.30
C ALA A 218 -18.14 2.76 6.80
N LEU A 219 -16.85 2.72 7.14
CA LEU A 219 -16.41 3.02 8.51
C LEU A 219 -16.68 4.47 8.85
N GLU A 220 -17.22 4.75 10.01
CA GLU A 220 -17.42 6.12 10.50
C GLU A 220 -16.09 6.84 10.65
N LYS A 221 -15.09 6.14 11.21
CA LYS A 221 -13.76 6.69 11.47
C LYS A 221 -12.67 5.68 11.09
N VAL A 222 -11.57 6.19 10.54
CA VAL A 222 -10.32 5.45 10.35
C VAL A 222 -9.20 6.16 11.10
N SER A 223 -8.33 5.38 11.75
CA SER A 223 -7.20 5.92 12.51
C SER A 223 -6.06 4.92 12.52
N THR A 224 -5.05 5.14 11.67
CA THR A 224 -3.89 4.25 11.55
C THR A 224 -2.68 4.99 11.02
N ILE A 225 -1.47 4.56 11.43
CA ILE A 225 -0.20 4.99 10.82
C ILE A 225 0.00 4.41 9.41
N ALA A 226 -0.81 3.42 9.02
CA ALA A 226 -0.82 2.84 7.68
C ALA A 226 -1.73 3.64 6.74
N ASP A 227 -1.43 4.93 6.51
CA ASP A 227 -2.23 5.89 5.74
C ASP A 227 -2.56 5.40 4.33
N GLY A 228 -1.65 4.69 3.67
CA GLY A 228 -1.85 4.11 2.34
C GLY A 228 -2.96 3.06 2.24
N ILE A 229 -3.43 2.51 3.38
CA ILE A 229 -4.55 1.56 3.47
C ILE A 229 -5.69 2.04 4.37
N ALA A 230 -5.70 3.31 4.77
CA ALA A 230 -6.75 3.93 5.58
C ALA A 230 -8.01 4.21 4.75
N VAL A 231 -8.69 3.16 4.31
CA VAL A 231 -9.85 3.22 3.41
C VAL A 231 -11.14 2.95 4.18
N LYS A 232 -12.10 3.89 4.09
CA LYS A 232 -13.37 3.78 4.81
C LYS A 232 -14.30 2.71 4.25
N LYS A 233 -14.32 2.52 2.91
CA LYS A 233 -15.20 1.57 2.24
C LYS A 233 -14.43 0.84 1.14
N PRO A 234 -14.51 -0.51 1.04
CA PRO A 234 -13.97 -1.27 -0.08
C PRO A 234 -14.59 -0.87 -1.43
N GLY A 235 -13.95 -1.23 -2.53
CA GLY A 235 -14.56 -1.14 -3.86
C GLY A 235 -15.55 -2.28 -4.09
N GLU A 236 -16.49 -2.08 -5.00
CA GLU A 236 -17.50 -3.09 -5.34
C GLU A 236 -16.86 -4.28 -6.08
N ILE A 237 -16.03 -4.00 -7.08
CA ILE A 237 -15.29 -5.02 -7.84
C ILE A 237 -14.33 -5.76 -6.89
N THR A 238 -13.58 -5.01 -6.08
CA THR A 238 -12.57 -5.58 -5.19
C THR A 238 -13.17 -6.42 -4.08
N TYR A 239 -14.33 -6.05 -3.52
CA TYR A 239 -15.04 -6.84 -2.51
C TYR A 239 -15.42 -8.24 -3.06
N GLU A 240 -16.04 -8.29 -4.23
CA GLU A 240 -16.40 -9.58 -4.85
C GLU A 240 -15.17 -10.42 -5.19
N MET A 241 -14.08 -9.80 -5.65
CA MET A 241 -12.85 -10.53 -5.91
C MET A 241 -12.19 -11.07 -4.63
N VAL A 242 -12.18 -10.30 -3.55
CA VAL A 242 -11.64 -10.75 -2.25
C VAL A 242 -12.42 -11.94 -1.73
N LYS A 243 -13.76 -11.93 -1.78
CA LYS A 243 -14.60 -13.06 -1.40
C LYS A 243 -14.29 -14.34 -2.19
N ASN A 244 -13.94 -14.20 -3.46
CA ASN A 244 -13.74 -15.34 -4.35
C ASN A 244 -12.32 -15.91 -4.32
N TYR A 245 -11.30 -15.08 -4.05
CA TYR A 245 -9.90 -15.46 -4.26
C TYR A 245 -9.02 -15.41 -3.00
N VAL A 246 -9.47 -14.74 -1.92
CA VAL A 246 -8.68 -14.59 -0.70
C VAL A 246 -9.07 -15.65 0.33
N ASP A 247 -8.09 -16.33 0.91
CA ASP A 247 -8.34 -17.45 1.83
C ASP A 247 -8.73 -16.97 3.23
N ASP A 248 -8.13 -15.87 3.71
CA ASP A 248 -8.45 -15.30 5.02
C ASP A 248 -7.90 -13.87 5.15
N ILE A 249 -8.42 -13.09 6.10
CA ILE A 249 -8.00 -11.72 6.39
C ILE A 249 -7.72 -11.57 7.88
N ALA A 250 -6.54 -11.03 8.23
CA ALA A 250 -6.20 -10.71 9.61
C ALA A 250 -5.99 -9.21 9.83
N LEU A 251 -6.15 -8.81 11.08
CA LEU A 251 -5.89 -7.44 11.54
C LEU A 251 -4.58 -7.36 12.32
N VAL A 252 -3.82 -6.29 12.07
CA VAL A 252 -2.62 -5.94 12.82
C VAL A 252 -2.80 -4.60 13.51
N THR A 253 -2.28 -4.48 14.72
CA THR A 253 -2.33 -3.26 15.53
C THR A 253 -1.25 -2.26 15.11
N GLU A 254 -1.41 -1.02 15.52
CA GLU A 254 -0.42 0.05 15.27
C GLU A 254 0.96 -0.29 15.85
N ASP A 255 1.01 -0.97 16.99
CA ASP A 255 2.26 -1.40 17.62
C ASP A 255 2.95 -2.52 16.83
N GLU A 256 2.17 -3.46 16.30
CA GLU A 256 2.67 -4.53 15.45
C GLU A 256 3.23 -3.96 14.13
N ILE A 257 2.55 -2.98 13.55
CA ILE A 257 3.02 -2.27 12.35
C ILE A 257 4.34 -1.54 12.64
N ALA A 258 4.42 -0.80 13.75
CA ALA A 258 5.63 -0.09 14.14
C ALA A 258 6.81 -1.04 14.38
N ALA A 259 6.57 -2.17 15.05
CA ALA A 259 7.58 -3.21 15.26
C ALA A 259 8.07 -3.82 13.93
N ALA A 260 7.18 -4.03 12.96
CA ALA A 260 7.55 -4.54 11.64
C ALA A 260 8.38 -3.53 10.84
N ILE A 261 8.06 -2.23 10.88
CA ILE A 261 8.87 -1.18 10.26
C ILE A 261 10.28 -1.17 10.85
N LEU A 262 10.38 -1.22 12.18
CA LEU A 262 11.67 -1.27 12.88
C LEU A 262 12.47 -2.51 12.48
N ALA A 263 11.85 -3.69 12.43
CA ALA A 263 12.50 -4.93 12.01
C ALA A 263 12.99 -4.88 10.56
N LEU A 264 12.23 -4.28 9.64
CA LEU A 264 12.64 -4.08 8.25
C LEU A 264 13.87 -3.17 8.16
N ILE A 265 13.90 -2.07 8.91
CA ILE A 265 15.06 -1.17 8.94
C ILE A 265 16.29 -1.89 9.51
N GLU A 266 16.15 -2.52 10.67
CA GLU A 266 17.29 -3.09 11.39
C GLU A 266 17.84 -4.35 10.74
N LYS A 267 16.95 -5.26 10.28
CA LYS A 267 17.33 -6.59 9.83
C LYS A 267 17.47 -6.70 8.31
N GLN A 268 16.67 -5.92 7.55
CA GLN A 268 16.65 -5.98 6.09
C GLN A 268 17.25 -4.74 5.42
N LYS A 269 17.51 -3.66 6.16
CA LYS A 269 17.97 -2.36 5.63
C LYS A 269 16.99 -1.77 4.62
N MET A 270 15.69 -2.04 4.84
CA MET A 270 14.60 -1.56 4.00
C MET A 270 13.73 -0.58 4.76
N ILE A 271 13.33 0.51 4.10
CA ILE A 271 12.35 1.45 4.61
C ILE A 271 10.98 1.10 3.98
N ALA A 272 10.00 0.83 4.83
CA ALA A 272 8.61 0.66 4.46
C ALA A 272 7.73 1.69 5.16
N GLU A 273 6.68 2.15 4.50
CA GLU A 273 5.60 2.89 5.15
C GLU A 273 4.69 1.96 5.94
N GLY A 274 3.79 2.50 6.78
CA GLY A 274 2.87 1.69 7.58
C GLY A 274 2.09 0.68 6.75
N ALA A 275 1.52 1.11 5.62
CA ALA A 275 0.80 0.24 4.70
C ALA A 275 1.68 -0.87 4.08
N GLY A 276 2.96 -0.58 3.85
CA GLY A 276 3.92 -1.55 3.32
C GLY A 276 4.37 -2.59 4.34
N ALA A 277 4.25 -2.31 5.63
CA ALA A 277 4.76 -3.18 6.69
C ALA A 277 3.71 -4.14 7.28
N VAL A 278 2.40 -3.93 7.00
CA VAL A 278 1.33 -4.74 7.65
C VAL A 278 1.46 -6.24 7.37
N SER A 279 1.86 -6.63 6.17
CA SER A 279 2.05 -8.04 5.80
C SER A 279 3.21 -8.69 6.57
N VAL A 280 4.28 -7.93 6.79
CA VAL A 280 5.42 -8.36 7.63
C VAL A 280 5.00 -8.45 9.09
N ALA A 281 4.20 -7.49 9.58
CA ALA A 281 3.63 -7.55 10.93
C ALA A 281 2.79 -8.81 11.13
N ALA A 282 1.95 -9.19 10.16
CA ALA A 282 1.15 -10.40 10.25
C ALA A 282 1.99 -11.68 10.35
N ALA A 283 3.12 -11.75 9.64
CA ALA A 283 4.06 -12.85 9.77
C ALA A 283 4.73 -12.85 11.15
N MET A 284 5.25 -11.71 11.61
CA MET A 284 5.96 -11.56 12.89
C MET A 284 5.10 -11.90 14.12
N PHE A 285 3.80 -11.61 14.03
CA PHE A 285 2.85 -11.78 15.15
C PHE A 285 1.88 -12.93 14.95
N HIS A 286 2.29 -13.94 14.13
CA HIS A 286 1.61 -15.24 13.98
C HIS A 286 0.12 -15.14 13.67
N LYS A 287 -0.27 -14.18 12.79
CA LYS A 287 -1.69 -13.98 12.43
C LYS A 287 -2.24 -15.12 11.56
N PHE A 288 -1.38 -15.94 10.96
CA PHE A 288 -1.74 -17.07 10.10
C PHE A 288 -0.89 -18.30 10.43
N PRO A 289 -1.32 -19.52 10.05
CA PRO A 289 -0.58 -20.76 10.29
C PRO A 289 0.57 -20.90 9.24
N LEU A 290 1.70 -20.27 9.52
CA LEU A 290 2.84 -20.18 8.58
C LEU A 290 4.01 -21.11 8.93
N GLU A 291 3.96 -21.86 10.03
CA GLU A 291 5.05 -22.72 10.50
C GLU A 291 5.51 -23.71 9.41
N GLY A 292 6.81 -23.76 9.18
CA GLY A 292 7.44 -24.65 8.19
C GLY A 292 7.20 -24.27 6.72
N LYS A 293 6.44 -23.19 6.42
CA LYS A 293 6.02 -22.80 5.07
C LYS A 293 6.99 -21.84 4.40
N LYS A 294 7.00 -21.84 3.08
CA LYS A 294 7.60 -20.79 2.24
C LYS A 294 6.59 -19.67 2.00
N VAL A 295 6.86 -18.51 2.56
CA VAL A 295 5.92 -17.40 2.62
C VAL A 295 6.50 -16.17 1.92
N VAL A 296 5.71 -15.52 1.09
CA VAL A 296 6.05 -14.21 0.51
C VAL A 296 5.22 -13.12 1.18
N SER A 297 5.89 -12.15 1.78
CA SER A 297 5.27 -10.94 2.34
C SER A 297 5.48 -9.75 1.38
N LEU A 298 4.39 -9.12 0.95
CA LEU A 298 4.45 -8.02 0.00
C LEU A 298 4.62 -6.68 0.72
N ILE A 299 5.75 -6.01 0.51
CA ILE A 299 6.01 -4.65 1.00
C ILE A 299 5.47 -3.67 -0.04
N SER A 300 4.26 -3.17 0.16
CA SER A 300 3.51 -2.44 -0.86
C SER A 300 4.04 -1.04 -1.18
N GLY A 301 4.76 -0.40 -0.25
CA GLY A 301 5.34 0.93 -0.43
C GLY A 301 6.28 1.36 0.68
N GLY A 302 7.05 2.43 0.43
CA GLY A 302 8.03 2.98 1.35
C GLY A 302 8.01 4.52 1.45
N ASN A 303 6.98 5.18 0.94
CA ASN A 303 6.88 6.65 0.87
C ASN A 303 6.43 7.25 2.22
N ILE A 304 7.22 7.02 3.25
CA ILE A 304 7.04 7.61 4.58
C ILE A 304 7.89 8.89 4.72
N ASP A 305 7.33 9.92 5.33
CA ASP A 305 8.12 11.11 5.67
C ASP A 305 9.00 10.87 6.91
N VAL A 306 10.12 11.60 6.99
CA VAL A 306 11.13 11.40 8.04
C VAL A 306 10.58 11.66 9.44
N THR A 307 9.66 12.61 9.60
CA THR A 307 9.05 12.93 10.90
C THR A 307 8.14 11.80 11.36
N SER A 308 7.32 11.26 10.46
CA SER A 308 6.48 10.08 10.74
C SER A 308 7.34 8.85 11.02
N LEU A 309 8.44 8.65 10.26
CA LEU A 309 9.37 7.54 10.48
C LEU A 309 10.00 7.61 11.88
N SER A 310 10.44 8.79 12.33
CA SER A 310 10.98 8.97 13.68
C SER A 310 9.99 8.54 14.78
N ARG A 311 8.73 8.99 14.69
CA ARG A 311 7.67 8.61 15.64
C ARG A 311 7.38 7.11 15.65
N VAL A 312 7.42 6.49 14.46
CA VAL A 312 7.20 5.04 14.32
C VAL A 312 8.36 4.24 14.91
N ILE A 313 9.60 4.70 14.72
CA ILE A 313 10.79 4.09 15.33
C ILE A 313 10.68 4.15 16.85
N ASP A 314 10.39 5.32 17.44
CA ASP A 314 10.21 5.48 18.88
C ASP A 314 9.13 4.53 19.43
N ARG A 315 7.99 4.42 18.72
CA ARG A 315 6.91 3.50 19.09
C ARG A 315 7.36 2.03 19.03
N GLY A 316 8.09 1.64 17.99
CA GLY A 316 8.64 0.29 17.83
C GLY A 316 9.66 -0.06 18.91
N LEU A 317 10.51 0.89 19.30
CA LEU A 317 11.47 0.74 20.39
C LEU A 317 10.78 0.58 21.75
N MET A 318 9.72 1.34 22.02
CA MET A 318 8.90 1.19 23.23
C MET A 318 8.23 -0.18 23.29
N LYS A 319 7.62 -0.62 22.19
CA LYS A 319 6.94 -1.94 22.10
C LYS A 319 7.91 -3.11 22.31
N SER A 320 9.15 -2.98 21.84
CA SER A 320 10.19 -4.00 22.04
C SER A 320 10.87 -3.93 23.42
N GLY A 321 10.44 -3.04 24.31
CA GLY A 321 11.02 -2.85 25.66
C GLY A 321 12.43 -2.24 25.66
N ARG A 322 12.87 -1.66 24.54
CA ARG A 322 14.23 -1.07 24.38
C ARG A 322 14.29 0.38 24.85
N THR A 323 13.15 1.06 24.94
CA THR A 323 13.00 2.40 25.52
C THR A 323 11.78 2.43 26.42
N THR A 324 11.79 3.32 27.42
CA THR A 324 10.65 3.58 28.29
C THR A 324 10.55 5.06 28.62
N ASN A 325 9.35 5.54 28.83
CA ASN A 325 9.13 6.90 29.33
C ASN A 325 8.97 6.87 30.83
N LEU A 326 9.80 7.62 31.55
CA LEU A 326 9.69 7.79 32.99
C LEU A 326 9.11 9.17 33.27
N LEU A 327 7.97 9.23 33.95
CA LEU A 327 7.44 10.44 34.54
C LEU A 327 7.91 10.53 36.00
N ILE A 328 8.73 11.53 36.29
CA ILE A 328 9.26 11.75 37.63
C ILE A 328 8.70 13.06 38.16
N GLU A 329 7.86 12.99 39.21
CA GLU A 329 7.45 14.18 39.95
C GLU A 329 8.58 14.61 40.91
N LEU A 330 9.08 15.80 40.67
CA LEU A 330 10.10 16.40 41.54
C LEU A 330 9.50 17.59 42.28
N ALA A 331 9.79 17.70 43.60
CA ALA A 331 9.50 18.94 44.30
C ALA A 331 10.27 20.08 43.66
N ASP A 332 9.58 21.18 43.35
CA ASP A 332 10.16 22.37 42.71
C ASP A 332 11.21 23.00 43.64
N LYS A 333 12.47 22.62 43.44
CA LYS A 333 13.63 23.22 44.09
C LYS A 333 14.62 23.64 43.02
N ILE A 334 14.79 24.94 42.87
CA ILE A 334 15.78 25.55 41.96
C ILE A 334 17.13 24.85 42.09
N GLY A 335 17.68 24.30 41.02
CA GLY A 335 19.05 23.84 40.86
C GLY A 335 19.33 22.33 41.00
N ARG A 336 18.31 21.43 40.96
CA ARG A 336 18.53 19.98 41.12
C ARG A 336 18.07 19.07 39.95
N ALA A 337 17.74 19.61 38.80
CA ALA A 337 17.46 18.80 37.62
C ALA A 337 18.73 18.65 36.77
N SER A 338 19.55 17.65 37.09
CA SER A 338 20.62 17.19 36.19
C SER A 338 20.36 15.72 35.86
N CYS A 339 19.70 15.45 34.73
CA CYS A 339 19.64 14.09 34.16
C CYS A 339 20.98 13.81 33.48
N ARG A 340 21.80 12.94 34.03
CA ARG A 340 22.93 12.33 33.32
C ARG A 340 22.48 10.96 32.83
N GLU A 341 22.26 10.85 31.52
CA GLU A 341 22.17 9.57 30.86
C GLU A 341 23.52 8.87 30.91
N ARG A 342 23.58 7.66 31.47
CA ARG A 342 24.69 6.73 31.26
C ARG A 342 24.15 5.56 30.45
N VAL A 343 24.57 5.50 29.24
CA VAL A 343 24.39 4.30 28.38
C VAL A 343 25.38 3.23 28.87
#